data_32728b24139e7ba48578dfb6f576ef3e
#
_entry.id   32728b24139e7ba48578dfb6f576ef3e
#
_cell.length_a   1.000
_cell.length_b   1.000
_cell.length_c   1.000
_cell.angle_alpha   90.00
_cell.angle_beta   90.00
_cell.angle_gamma   90.00
#
_symmetry.space_group_name_H-M   'P 1'
#
loop_
_entity.id
_entity.type
_entity.pdbx_description
1 polymer ?
#
loop_
_entity_poly.entity_id
_entity_poly.type
_entity_poly.pdbx_seq_one_letter_code
_entity_poly.pdbx_strand_id
1 'polypeptide(L)'
;MIDKLELNTKASILRKALDEDDFSPIDIFTLVQTIENLTLIFYPLENISGICYKGADSDVIVINSNQSVGRQRFSLAHELYHLYYDESEQHMVSMATIGEGDENERKADQFASYLLIPPASLHSQIEKLKIKRNRNQLAIDDVIALAQYYGVSHGAMLYRLRTEGLINHSQLDDMKTGVRDIAATLGYDTAIYYPVPKDKQTRVLGHYIKSSEILLKEDCISQGKYEELLLDAFRADIVDRKSVV
;
A
#
# COMPACT_ATOMS: atom_id res chain seq x y z
N MET A 1 5.55 2.16 -24.61
CA MET A 1 5.30 3.47 -23.90
C MET A 1 4.14 3.24 -22.95
N ILE A 2 4.26 3.58 -21.68
CA ILE A 2 3.21 3.36 -20.66
C ILE A 2 2.01 4.26 -20.99
N ASP A 3 0.84 3.66 -21.14
CA ASP A 3 -0.42 4.38 -21.31
C ASP A 3 -0.95 4.83 -19.94
N LYS A 4 -0.70 6.08 -19.62
CA LYS A 4 -1.13 6.69 -18.34
C LYS A 4 -2.64 6.77 -18.20
N LEU A 5 -3.37 6.98 -19.30
CA LEU A 5 -4.84 7.07 -19.28
C LEU A 5 -5.45 5.71 -18.95
N GLU A 6 -4.94 4.64 -19.58
CA GLU A 6 -5.36 3.27 -19.29
C GLU A 6 -5.16 2.94 -17.82
N LEU A 7 -3.96 3.20 -17.26
CA LEU A 7 -3.65 2.88 -15.86
C LEU A 7 -4.48 3.70 -14.87
N ASN A 8 -4.74 4.98 -15.17
CA ASN A 8 -5.64 5.78 -14.34
C ASN A 8 -7.08 5.25 -14.39
N THR A 9 -7.54 4.81 -15.55
CA THR A 9 -8.87 4.20 -15.71
C THR A 9 -8.97 2.89 -14.92
N LYS A 10 -7.95 2.02 -14.98
CA LYS A 10 -7.86 0.79 -14.18
C LYS A 10 -7.91 1.09 -12.67
N ALA A 11 -7.18 2.11 -12.22
CA ALA A 11 -7.20 2.53 -10.82
C ALA A 11 -8.60 3.03 -10.38
N SER A 12 -9.27 3.83 -11.21
CA SER A 12 -10.65 4.30 -10.96
C SER A 12 -11.65 3.13 -10.92
N ILE A 13 -11.53 2.16 -11.84
CA ILE A 13 -12.38 0.96 -11.86
C ILE A 13 -12.19 0.16 -10.56
N LEU A 14 -10.94 -0.07 -10.11
CA LEU A 14 -10.68 -0.81 -8.89
C LEU A 14 -11.21 -0.05 -7.66
N ARG A 15 -11.02 1.28 -7.58
CA ARG A 15 -11.59 2.08 -6.48
C ARG A 15 -13.10 1.89 -6.38
N LYS A 16 -13.82 2.00 -7.51
CA LYS A 16 -15.29 1.80 -7.55
C LYS A 16 -15.71 0.37 -7.18
N ALA A 17 -14.92 -0.63 -7.59
CA ALA A 17 -15.18 -2.03 -7.21
C ALA A 17 -14.99 -2.28 -5.69
N LEU A 18 -14.23 -1.41 -5.02
CA LEU A 18 -14.00 -1.43 -3.57
C LEU A 18 -14.87 -0.39 -2.81
N ASP A 19 -15.92 0.12 -3.45
CA ASP A 19 -16.85 1.13 -2.90
C ASP A 19 -16.19 2.47 -2.52
N GLU A 20 -15.08 2.83 -3.20
CA GLU A 20 -14.35 4.07 -2.97
C GLU A 20 -14.57 5.09 -4.10
N ASP A 21 -14.54 6.35 -3.77
CA ASP A 21 -14.61 7.44 -4.74
C ASP A 21 -13.25 7.70 -5.45
N ASP A 22 -13.28 8.48 -6.54
CA ASP A 22 -12.09 8.85 -7.32
C ASP A 22 -11.38 10.11 -6.79
N PHE A 23 -11.59 10.50 -5.53
CA PHE A 23 -11.09 11.77 -5.01
C PHE A 23 -10.46 11.64 -3.61
N SER A 24 -11.06 10.89 -2.69
CA SER A 24 -10.63 10.79 -1.29
C SER A 24 -9.38 9.93 -1.10
N PRO A 25 -8.53 10.20 -0.10
CA PRO A 25 -7.53 9.23 0.34
C PRO A 25 -8.19 7.94 0.81
N ILE A 26 -7.55 6.80 0.54
CA ILE A 26 -8.06 5.48 0.93
C ILE A 26 -7.20 4.82 2.00
N ASP A 27 -7.80 4.05 2.89
CA ASP A 27 -7.06 3.12 3.74
C ASP A 27 -6.96 1.75 3.07
N ILE A 28 -5.94 1.60 2.22
CA ILE A 28 -5.74 0.40 1.43
C ILE A 28 -5.59 -0.87 2.26
N PHE A 29 -5.04 -0.78 3.49
CA PHE A 29 -4.91 -1.96 4.37
C PHE A 29 -6.26 -2.48 4.85
N THR A 30 -7.21 -1.59 5.10
CA THR A 30 -8.58 -1.96 5.46
C THR A 30 -9.35 -2.45 4.24
N LEU A 31 -9.23 -1.75 3.11
CA LEU A 31 -9.94 -2.08 1.88
C LEU A 31 -9.64 -3.48 1.36
N VAL A 32 -8.38 -3.88 1.30
CA VAL A 32 -8.04 -5.22 0.77
C VAL A 32 -8.58 -6.37 1.61
N GLN A 33 -8.94 -6.13 2.87
CA GLN A 33 -9.57 -7.14 3.72
C GLN A 33 -11.04 -7.41 3.34
N THR A 34 -11.64 -6.57 2.52
CA THR A 34 -13.00 -6.78 1.96
C THR A 34 -12.97 -7.63 0.70
N ILE A 35 -11.80 -7.79 0.06
CA ILE A 35 -11.64 -8.62 -1.14
C ILE A 35 -11.82 -10.09 -0.76
N GLU A 36 -12.78 -10.74 -1.36
CA GLU A 36 -13.00 -12.18 -1.19
C GLU A 36 -11.77 -12.95 -1.71
N ASN A 37 -11.48 -14.07 -1.08
CA ASN A 37 -10.39 -14.98 -1.44
C ASN A 37 -8.96 -14.38 -1.37
N LEU A 38 -8.79 -13.13 -0.90
CA LEU A 38 -7.47 -12.52 -0.74
C LEU A 38 -6.95 -12.69 0.69
N THR A 39 -5.76 -13.28 0.80
CA THR A 39 -4.97 -13.32 2.04
C THR A 39 -3.84 -12.30 1.95
N LEU A 40 -3.80 -11.36 2.90
CA LEU A 40 -2.73 -10.38 3.05
C LEU A 40 -1.79 -10.80 4.17
N ILE A 41 -0.49 -10.89 3.85
CA ILE A 41 0.57 -11.26 4.78
C ILE A 41 1.55 -10.10 4.92
N PHE A 42 1.80 -9.65 6.14
CA PHE A 42 2.92 -8.80 6.47
C PHE A 42 4.06 -9.69 6.98
N TYR A 43 5.23 -9.56 6.36
CA TYR A 43 6.41 -10.35 6.73
C TYR A 43 7.70 -9.54 6.50
N PRO A 44 8.71 -9.61 7.38
CA PRO A 44 9.98 -8.93 7.18
C PRO A 44 10.80 -9.62 6.08
N LEU A 45 10.74 -9.05 4.88
CA LEU A 45 11.51 -9.48 3.72
C LEU A 45 12.80 -8.65 3.61
N GLU A 46 13.82 -9.14 2.85
CA GLU A 46 15.08 -8.41 2.72
C GLU A 46 15.04 -7.40 1.55
N ASN A 47 15.24 -7.85 0.30
CA ASN A 47 15.48 -6.98 -0.85
C ASN A 47 14.27 -6.80 -1.78
N ILE A 48 13.10 -7.27 -1.39
CA ILE A 48 11.85 -7.20 -2.16
C ILE A 48 10.81 -6.36 -1.42
N SER A 49 9.90 -5.75 -2.14
CA SER A 49 8.82 -4.93 -1.57
C SER A 49 7.55 -5.70 -1.32
N GLY A 50 7.27 -6.70 -2.15
CA GLY A 50 6.08 -7.53 -2.06
C GLY A 50 6.17 -8.75 -2.95
N ILE A 51 5.18 -9.62 -2.82
CA ILE A 51 4.97 -10.81 -3.63
C ILE A 51 3.47 -10.94 -3.87
N CYS A 52 3.07 -11.12 -5.12
CA CYS A 52 1.71 -11.48 -5.50
C CYS A 52 1.69 -12.95 -5.98
N TYR A 53 0.76 -13.72 -5.46
CA TYR A 53 0.46 -15.08 -5.92
C TYR A 53 -1.01 -15.20 -6.28
N LYS A 54 -1.30 -15.63 -7.51
CA LYS A 54 -2.64 -15.92 -8.00
C LYS A 54 -2.91 -17.42 -7.92
N GLY A 55 -3.79 -17.81 -7.02
CA GLY A 55 -4.21 -19.21 -6.87
C GLY A 55 -5.51 -19.51 -7.59
N ALA A 56 -5.85 -20.79 -7.72
CA ALA A 56 -7.12 -21.20 -8.32
C ALA A 56 -8.32 -20.83 -7.43
N ASP A 57 -8.18 -20.97 -6.12
CA ASP A 57 -9.24 -20.78 -5.14
C ASP A 57 -8.99 -19.60 -4.19
N SER A 58 -7.73 -19.16 -4.06
CA SER A 58 -7.37 -18.05 -3.18
C SER A 58 -6.08 -17.35 -3.63
N ASP A 59 -6.05 -16.05 -3.48
CA ASP A 59 -4.94 -15.19 -3.81
C ASP A 59 -4.16 -14.81 -2.55
N VAL A 60 -2.85 -14.56 -2.70
CA VAL A 60 -1.99 -14.15 -1.59
C VAL A 60 -1.16 -12.94 -2.01
N ILE A 61 -1.17 -11.91 -1.17
CA ILE A 61 -0.23 -10.80 -1.27
C ILE A 61 0.62 -10.78 0.00
N VAL A 62 1.95 -10.79 -0.16
CA VAL A 62 2.91 -10.61 0.93
C VAL A 62 3.56 -9.24 0.81
N ILE A 63 3.56 -8.47 1.88
CA ILE A 63 4.16 -7.12 1.93
C ILE A 63 5.32 -7.09 2.90
N ASN A 64 6.43 -6.48 2.46
CA ASN A 64 7.63 -6.31 3.27
C ASN A 64 7.40 -5.35 4.44
N SER A 65 7.23 -5.90 5.63
CA SER A 65 6.99 -5.15 6.87
C SER A 65 8.24 -4.43 7.44
N ASN A 66 9.45 -4.70 6.92
CA ASN A 66 10.66 -3.92 7.23
C ASN A 66 10.65 -2.51 6.61
N GLN A 67 9.78 -2.28 5.63
CA GLN A 67 9.62 -0.97 5.01
C GLN A 67 8.75 -0.05 5.86
N SER A 68 8.86 1.26 5.66
CA SER A 68 7.98 2.25 6.30
C SER A 68 6.51 2.00 5.95
N VAL A 69 5.59 2.34 6.86
CA VAL A 69 4.15 2.15 6.66
C VAL A 69 3.66 2.77 5.34
N GLY A 70 4.12 3.99 5.02
CA GLY A 70 3.76 4.64 3.75
C GLY A 70 4.31 3.91 2.52
N ARG A 71 5.44 3.20 2.64
CA ARG A 71 5.97 2.36 1.56
C ARG A 71 5.19 1.05 1.43
N GLN A 72 4.84 0.42 2.54
CA GLN A 72 4.02 -0.79 2.56
C GLN A 72 2.66 -0.55 1.88
N ARG A 73 2.02 0.62 2.10
CA ARG A 73 0.77 1.00 1.42
C ARG A 73 0.95 1.10 -0.09
N PHE A 74 2.05 1.71 -0.54
CA PHE A 74 2.36 1.80 -1.97
C PHE A 74 2.65 0.41 -2.56
N SER A 75 3.43 -0.42 -1.87
CA SER A 75 3.72 -1.80 -2.30
C SER A 75 2.43 -2.62 -2.42
N LEU A 76 1.49 -2.51 -1.48
CA LEU A 76 0.21 -3.21 -1.57
C LEU A 76 -0.61 -2.76 -2.80
N ALA A 77 -0.65 -1.46 -3.08
CA ALA A 77 -1.29 -0.94 -4.30
C ALA A 77 -0.62 -1.45 -5.58
N HIS A 78 0.69 -1.61 -5.57
CA HIS A 78 1.49 -2.17 -6.66
C HIS A 78 1.13 -3.66 -6.87
N GLU A 79 1.09 -4.47 -5.80
CA GLU A 79 0.71 -5.89 -5.91
C GLU A 79 -0.75 -6.08 -6.40
N LEU A 80 -1.66 -5.13 -6.11
CA LEU A 80 -3.01 -5.18 -6.67
C LEU A 80 -3.04 -4.99 -8.20
N TYR A 81 -2.06 -4.27 -8.79
CA TYR A 81 -1.93 -4.24 -10.24
C TYR A 81 -1.60 -5.63 -10.79
N HIS A 82 -0.62 -6.30 -10.21
CA HIS A 82 -0.27 -7.66 -10.61
C HIS A 82 -1.45 -8.61 -10.41
N LEU A 83 -2.17 -8.50 -9.31
CA LEU A 83 -3.33 -9.35 -9.03
C LEU A 83 -4.42 -9.22 -10.10
N TYR A 84 -4.78 -8.01 -10.49
CA TYR A 84 -5.97 -7.77 -11.33
C TYR A 84 -5.67 -7.58 -12.81
N TYR A 85 -4.48 -7.12 -13.18
CA TYR A 85 -4.19 -6.63 -14.53
C TYR A 85 -2.96 -7.22 -15.19
N ASP A 86 -2.16 -7.99 -14.47
CA ASP A 86 -1.04 -8.72 -15.04
C ASP A 86 -1.48 -10.12 -15.48
N GLU A 87 -1.34 -10.41 -16.77
CA GLU A 87 -1.74 -11.70 -17.35
C GLU A 87 -0.59 -12.71 -17.39
N SER A 88 0.63 -12.30 -17.02
CA SER A 88 1.81 -13.01 -17.46
C SER A 88 2.24 -14.17 -16.57
N GLU A 89 1.98 -14.19 -15.26
CA GLU A 89 2.47 -15.24 -14.36
C GLU A 89 1.61 -15.43 -13.10
N GLN A 90 1.68 -16.64 -12.50
CA GLN A 90 1.03 -16.95 -11.24
C GLN A 90 1.78 -16.37 -10.01
N HIS A 91 3.07 -16.04 -10.18
CA HIS A 91 3.93 -15.52 -9.13
C HIS A 91 4.69 -14.30 -9.60
N MET A 92 4.52 -13.19 -8.91
CA MET A 92 5.28 -11.95 -9.14
C MET A 92 6.04 -11.57 -7.89
N VAL A 93 7.29 -11.15 -8.06
CA VAL A 93 8.16 -10.67 -6.97
C VAL A 93 8.61 -9.26 -7.31
N SER A 94 8.20 -8.30 -6.50
CA SER A 94 8.43 -6.88 -6.75
C SER A 94 9.67 -6.36 -6.02
N MET A 95 10.50 -5.60 -6.74
CA MET A 95 11.74 -5.03 -6.21
C MET A 95 11.47 -3.83 -5.29
N ALA A 96 12.43 -3.52 -4.41
CA ALA A 96 12.25 -2.50 -3.38
C ALA A 96 12.26 -1.04 -3.90
N THR A 97 12.65 -0.77 -5.14
CA THR A 97 12.82 0.59 -5.68
C THR A 97 11.67 0.97 -6.61
N ILE A 98 11.01 2.13 -6.32
CA ILE A 98 9.92 2.66 -7.17
C ILE A 98 10.49 3.24 -8.48
N GLY A 99 9.86 2.93 -9.60
CA GLY A 99 10.19 3.44 -10.92
C GLY A 99 11.28 2.67 -11.64
N GLU A 100 11.80 1.60 -11.05
CA GLU A 100 12.77 0.67 -11.62
C GLU A 100 12.08 -0.62 -12.09
N GLY A 101 12.84 -1.52 -12.72
CA GLY A 101 12.32 -2.77 -13.24
C GLY A 101 11.91 -2.71 -14.70
N ASP A 102 11.24 -3.75 -15.17
CA ASP A 102 10.73 -3.87 -16.53
C ASP A 102 9.51 -2.97 -16.82
N GLU A 103 8.90 -3.11 -17.98
CA GLU A 103 7.73 -2.27 -18.34
C GLU A 103 6.52 -2.59 -17.45
N ASN A 104 6.36 -3.84 -17.01
CA ASN A 104 5.24 -4.28 -16.20
C ASN A 104 5.34 -3.74 -14.76
N GLU A 105 6.53 -3.81 -14.16
CA GLU A 105 6.83 -3.20 -12.86
C GLU A 105 6.56 -1.69 -12.86
N ARG A 106 6.98 -0.99 -13.93
CA ARG A 106 6.70 0.45 -14.07
C ARG A 106 5.21 0.76 -14.28
N LYS A 107 4.44 -0.14 -14.93
CA LYS A 107 2.97 -0.02 -15.00
C LYS A 107 2.34 -0.19 -13.63
N ALA A 108 2.80 -1.16 -12.85
CA ALA A 108 2.33 -1.40 -11.49
C ALA A 108 2.60 -0.20 -10.57
N ASP A 109 3.79 0.39 -10.64
CA ASP A 109 4.12 1.62 -9.91
C ASP A 109 3.24 2.81 -10.31
N GLN A 110 3.02 2.99 -11.63
CA GLN A 110 2.17 4.08 -12.11
C GLN A 110 0.71 3.86 -11.69
N PHE A 111 0.20 2.64 -11.79
CA PHE A 111 -1.13 2.28 -11.31
C PHE A 111 -1.27 2.53 -9.80
N ALA A 112 -0.31 2.05 -8.99
CA ALA A 112 -0.30 2.26 -7.54
C ALA A 112 -0.36 3.74 -7.18
N SER A 113 0.38 4.57 -7.94
CA SER A 113 0.37 6.02 -7.74
C SER A 113 -0.98 6.65 -8.05
N TYR A 114 -1.73 6.15 -9.07
CA TYR A 114 -3.09 6.62 -9.38
C TYR A 114 -4.12 6.11 -8.37
N LEU A 115 -4.00 4.85 -7.96
CA LEU A 115 -4.91 4.24 -6.98
C LEU A 115 -4.89 4.99 -5.64
N LEU A 116 -3.70 5.33 -5.13
CA LEU A 116 -3.54 6.01 -3.84
C LEU A 116 -3.68 7.54 -3.94
N ILE A 117 -3.32 8.12 -5.09
CA ILE A 117 -3.25 9.58 -5.30
C ILE A 117 -3.99 9.92 -6.59
N PRO A 118 -5.34 10.00 -6.57
CA PRO A 118 -6.12 10.30 -7.77
C PRO A 118 -5.74 11.66 -8.37
N PRO A 119 -5.64 11.79 -9.70
CA PRO A 119 -5.16 13.01 -10.37
C PRO A 119 -5.95 14.27 -10.00
N ALA A 120 -7.27 14.21 -10.05
CA ALA A 120 -8.14 15.36 -9.75
C ALA A 120 -7.98 15.83 -8.29
N SER A 121 -7.87 14.87 -7.35
CA SER A 121 -7.60 15.14 -5.95
C SER A 121 -6.24 15.80 -5.77
N LEU A 122 -5.18 15.25 -6.38
CA LEU A 122 -3.82 15.79 -6.29
C LEU A 122 -3.75 17.24 -6.75
N HIS A 123 -4.30 17.54 -7.92
CA HIS A 123 -4.33 18.91 -8.43
C HIS A 123 -5.09 19.87 -7.51
N SER A 124 -6.24 19.44 -6.98
CA SER A 124 -7.01 20.24 -6.02
C SER A 124 -6.21 20.53 -4.74
N GLN A 125 -5.53 19.54 -4.18
CA GLN A 125 -4.71 19.74 -2.97
C GLN A 125 -3.50 20.65 -3.23
N ILE A 126 -2.84 20.51 -4.38
CA ILE A 126 -1.73 21.38 -4.77
C ILE A 126 -2.19 22.85 -4.88
N GLU A 127 -3.30 23.11 -5.54
CA GLU A 127 -3.84 24.49 -5.66
C GLU A 127 -4.19 25.07 -4.29
N LYS A 128 -4.82 24.30 -3.40
CA LYS A 128 -5.07 24.73 -2.01
C LYS A 128 -3.78 25.09 -1.27
N LEU A 129 -2.70 24.30 -1.43
CA LEU A 129 -1.40 24.55 -0.78
C LEU A 129 -0.75 25.82 -1.35
N LYS A 130 -0.75 26.02 -2.67
CA LYS A 130 -0.22 27.22 -3.32
C LYS A 130 -0.90 28.49 -2.81
N ILE A 131 -2.24 28.48 -2.76
CA ILE A 131 -3.04 29.62 -2.24
C ILE A 131 -2.71 29.86 -0.76
N LYS A 132 -2.77 28.82 0.07
CA LYS A 132 -2.55 28.93 1.52
C LYS A 132 -1.16 29.48 1.86
N ARG A 133 -0.15 29.10 1.07
CA ARG A 133 1.26 29.45 1.33
C ARG A 133 1.77 30.59 0.45
N ASN A 134 0.94 31.13 -0.42
CA ASN A 134 1.26 32.19 -1.38
C ASN A 134 2.54 31.88 -2.20
N ARG A 135 2.62 30.65 -2.73
CA ARG A 135 3.74 30.14 -3.54
C ARG A 135 3.24 29.49 -4.81
N ASN A 136 3.98 29.69 -5.91
CA ASN A 136 3.66 29.03 -7.19
C ASN A 136 4.39 27.70 -7.38
N GLN A 137 5.46 27.47 -6.65
CA GLN A 137 6.28 26.24 -6.73
C GLN A 137 6.12 25.41 -5.46
N LEU A 138 6.12 24.09 -5.64
CA LEU A 138 6.11 23.15 -4.52
C LEU A 138 7.46 23.16 -3.82
N ALA A 139 7.44 23.09 -2.51
CA ALA A 139 8.60 22.91 -1.64
C ALA A 139 8.44 21.61 -0.83
N ILE A 140 9.49 21.22 -0.11
CA ILE A 140 9.51 19.95 0.66
C ILE A 140 8.36 19.83 1.67
N ASP A 141 7.97 20.93 2.30
CA ASP A 141 6.87 20.98 3.25
C ASP A 141 5.49 20.77 2.59
N ASP A 142 5.32 21.13 1.30
CA ASP A 142 4.14 20.81 0.51
C ASP A 142 4.10 19.32 0.16
N VAL A 143 5.24 18.75 -0.22
CA VAL A 143 5.36 17.30 -0.52
C VAL A 143 5.08 16.47 0.72
N ILE A 144 5.58 16.88 1.89
CA ILE A 144 5.28 16.25 3.17
C ILE A 144 3.78 16.33 3.47
N ALA A 145 3.15 17.49 3.31
CA ALA A 145 1.72 17.65 3.54
C ALA A 145 0.88 16.76 2.63
N LEU A 146 1.24 16.64 1.34
CA LEU A 146 0.58 15.76 0.38
C LEU A 146 0.80 14.28 0.75
N ALA A 147 2.03 13.88 1.09
CA ALA A 147 2.35 12.51 1.48
C ALA A 147 1.55 12.07 2.74
N GLN A 148 1.44 12.95 3.73
CA GLN A 148 0.63 12.74 4.93
C GLN A 148 -0.87 12.62 4.59
N TYR A 149 -1.38 13.51 3.74
CA TYR A 149 -2.79 13.52 3.35
C TYR A 149 -3.19 12.21 2.65
N TYR A 150 -2.36 11.69 1.74
CA TYR A 150 -2.64 10.44 1.01
C TYR A 150 -2.14 9.18 1.74
N GLY A 151 -1.45 9.31 2.84
CA GLY A 151 -0.92 8.17 3.59
C GLY A 151 0.15 7.38 2.84
N VAL A 152 0.96 8.04 2.01
CA VAL A 152 2.04 7.40 1.23
C VAL A 152 3.42 7.81 1.72
N SER A 153 4.46 7.05 1.35
CA SER A 153 5.83 7.47 1.63
C SER A 153 6.20 8.73 0.86
N HIS A 154 7.13 9.52 1.42
CA HIS A 154 7.64 10.71 0.74
C HIS A 154 8.20 10.41 -0.66
N GLY A 155 8.93 9.27 -0.80
CA GLY A 155 9.44 8.81 -2.10
C GLY A 155 8.32 8.49 -3.10
N ALA A 156 7.22 7.88 -2.67
CA ALA A 156 6.06 7.62 -3.53
C ALA A 156 5.39 8.94 -3.98
N MET A 157 5.30 9.93 -3.09
CA MET A 157 4.78 11.25 -3.46
C MET A 157 5.69 11.97 -4.45
N LEU A 158 7.01 11.95 -4.23
CA LEU A 158 7.99 12.52 -5.18
C LEU A 158 7.91 11.82 -6.55
N TYR A 159 7.80 10.49 -6.58
CA TYR A 159 7.59 9.73 -7.81
C TYR A 159 6.33 10.21 -8.54
N ARG A 160 5.22 10.35 -7.82
CA ARG A 160 3.94 10.82 -8.38
C ARG A 160 4.04 12.22 -8.97
N LEU A 161 4.59 13.18 -8.22
CA LEU A 161 4.77 14.56 -8.67
C LEU A 161 5.68 14.68 -9.89
N ARG A 162 6.76 13.88 -9.93
CA ARG A 162 7.67 13.85 -11.07
C ARG A 162 7.03 13.26 -12.32
N THR A 163 6.32 12.14 -12.20
CA THR A 163 5.67 11.48 -13.35
C THR A 163 4.56 12.32 -13.97
N GLU A 164 3.95 13.22 -13.19
CA GLU A 164 3.01 14.24 -13.68
C GLU A 164 3.70 15.52 -14.19
N GLY A 165 5.03 15.64 -14.08
CA GLY A 165 5.76 16.83 -14.50
C GLY A 165 5.54 18.05 -13.58
N LEU A 166 5.05 17.84 -12.36
CA LEU A 166 4.78 18.89 -11.38
C LEU A 166 6.03 19.36 -10.63
N ILE A 167 7.09 18.54 -10.65
CA ILE A 167 8.44 18.86 -10.17
C ILE A 167 9.47 18.39 -11.20
N ASN A 168 10.60 19.09 -11.30
CA ASN A 168 11.73 18.72 -12.15
C ASN A 168 12.80 17.92 -11.35
N HIS A 169 13.88 17.49 -12.02
CA HIS A 169 14.96 16.70 -11.40
C HIS A 169 15.69 17.43 -10.28
N SER A 170 16.02 18.71 -10.47
CA SER A 170 16.71 19.50 -9.45
C SER A 170 15.83 19.63 -8.18
N GLN A 171 14.57 19.97 -8.36
CA GLN A 171 13.61 20.05 -7.24
C GLN A 171 13.46 18.71 -6.51
N LEU A 172 13.44 17.59 -7.26
CA LEU A 172 13.36 16.25 -6.67
C LEU A 172 14.57 15.96 -5.78
N ASP A 173 15.79 16.30 -6.22
CA ASP A 173 17.01 16.05 -5.44
C ASP A 173 17.06 16.91 -4.17
N ASP A 174 16.65 18.17 -4.26
CA ASP A 174 16.57 19.09 -3.11
C ASP A 174 15.54 18.64 -2.04
N MET A 175 14.53 17.87 -2.42
CA MET A 175 13.44 17.44 -1.54
C MET A 175 13.61 16.04 -0.95
N LYS A 176 14.70 15.32 -1.20
CA LYS A 176 14.88 13.92 -0.77
C LYS A 176 15.25 13.74 0.70
N THR A 177 15.86 14.75 1.33
CA THR A 177 16.50 14.61 2.64
C THR A 177 15.80 15.40 3.74
N GLY A 178 16.06 15.04 5.01
CA GLY A 178 15.52 15.76 6.17
C GLY A 178 14.01 15.58 6.41
N VAL A 179 13.36 14.68 5.70
CA VAL A 179 11.88 14.53 5.67
C VAL A 179 11.29 14.31 7.06
N ARG A 180 11.90 13.46 7.88
CA ARG A 180 11.37 13.09 9.21
C ARG A 180 11.39 14.26 10.17
N ASP A 181 12.52 14.96 10.20
CA ASP A 181 12.72 16.11 11.10
C ASP A 181 11.82 17.27 10.69
N ILE A 182 11.72 17.53 9.39
CA ILE A 182 10.83 18.58 8.86
C ILE A 182 9.36 18.21 9.16
N ALA A 183 8.93 16.97 8.94
CA ALA A 183 7.58 16.52 9.25
C ALA A 183 7.25 16.70 10.74
N ALA A 184 8.16 16.30 11.64
CA ALA A 184 8.01 16.50 13.08
C ALA A 184 7.90 17.98 13.45
N THR A 185 8.74 18.84 12.86
CA THR A 185 8.71 20.29 13.10
C THR A 185 7.40 20.93 12.60
N LEU A 186 6.80 20.37 11.54
CA LEU A 186 5.50 20.80 11.02
C LEU A 186 4.31 20.26 11.85
N GLY A 187 4.57 19.43 12.88
CA GLY A 187 3.55 18.87 13.76
C GLY A 187 2.86 17.61 13.21
N TYR A 188 3.41 16.98 12.18
CA TYR A 188 2.87 15.72 11.66
C TYR A 188 3.32 14.51 12.49
N ASP A 189 2.46 13.48 12.55
CA ASP A 189 2.87 12.16 13.02
C ASP A 189 3.88 11.55 12.04
N THR A 190 5.03 11.12 12.56
CA THR A 190 6.11 10.56 11.75
C THR A 190 6.02 9.04 11.58
N ALA A 191 5.02 8.37 12.18
CA ALA A 191 4.85 6.92 12.12
C ALA A 191 4.83 6.36 10.68
N ILE A 192 4.28 7.13 9.72
CA ILE A 192 4.25 6.76 8.31
C ILE A 192 5.65 6.54 7.68
N TYR A 193 6.69 7.15 8.25
CA TYR A 193 8.08 7.08 7.76
C TYR A 193 8.90 5.95 8.41
N TYR A 194 8.31 5.16 9.29
CA TYR A 194 8.94 4.05 9.96
C TYR A 194 8.18 2.74 9.71
N PRO A 195 8.87 1.58 9.79
CA PRO A 195 8.17 0.32 9.90
C PRO A 195 7.42 0.23 11.23
N VAL A 196 6.42 -0.64 11.30
CA VAL A 196 5.79 -0.98 12.58
C VAL A 196 6.80 -1.65 13.53
N PRO A 197 6.58 -1.62 14.87
CA PRO A 197 7.41 -2.33 15.83
C PRO A 197 7.60 -3.81 15.47
N LYS A 198 8.76 -4.38 15.80
CA LYS A 198 9.14 -5.75 15.38
C LYS A 198 8.14 -6.83 15.79
N ASP A 199 7.52 -6.69 16.94
CA ASP A 199 6.48 -7.59 17.47
C ASP A 199 5.17 -7.55 16.67
N LYS A 200 5.00 -6.57 15.78
CA LYS A 200 3.83 -6.36 14.91
C LYS A 200 4.13 -6.53 13.42
N GLN A 201 5.36 -6.91 13.07
CA GLN A 201 5.78 -7.01 11.67
C GLN A 201 5.27 -8.28 10.97
N THR A 202 4.93 -9.33 11.71
CA THR A 202 4.38 -10.56 11.15
C THR A 202 2.90 -10.67 11.46
N ARG A 203 2.06 -10.76 10.43
CA ARG A 203 0.61 -10.89 10.59
C ARG A 203 -0.06 -11.36 9.30
N VAL A 204 -1.04 -12.24 9.43
CA VAL A 204 -1.92 -12.68 8.35
C VAL A 204 -3.32 -12.10 8.54
N LEU A 205 -3.93 -11.60 7.48
CA LEU A 205 -5.27 -11.01 7.45
C LEU A 205 -6.09 -11.56 6.27
N GLY A 206 -7.40 -11.38 6.31
CA GLY A 206 -8.31 -11.68 5.20
C GLY A 206 -8.72 -13.14 5.11
N HIS A 207 -8.69 -13.70 3.91
CA HIS A 207 -9.32 -14.97 3.56
C HIS A 207 -8.87 -16.16 4.43
N TYR A 208 -7.57 -16.32 4.67
CA TYR A 208 -7.04 -17.44 5.47
C TYR A 208 -7.68 -17.52 6.87
N ILE A 209 -7.79 -16.37 7.55
CA ILE A 209 -8.38 -16.32 8.90
C ILE A 209 -9.88 -16.62 8.84
N LYS A 210 -10.60 -16.03 7.86
CA LYS A 210 -12.04 -16.27 7.68
C LYS A 210 -12.32 -17.74 7.38
N SER A 211 -11.55 -18.37 6.50
CA SER A 211 -11.70 -19.78 6.13
C SER A 211 -11.41 -20.70 7.31
N SER A 212 -10.40 -20.42 8.12
CA SER A 212 -10.11 -21.18 9.34
C SER A 212 -11.28 -21.15 10.33
N GLU A 213 -11.92 -19.99 10.50
CA GLU A 213 -13.10 -19.86 11.37
C GLU A 213 -14.33 -20.58 10.81
N ILE A 214 -14.54 -20.58 9.48
CA ILE A 214 -15.62 -21.34 8.82
C ILE A 214 -15.44 -22.84 9.05
N LEU A 215 -14.22 -23.36 8.80
CA LEU A 215 -13.92 -24.78 8.99
C LEU A 215 -14.16 -25.25 10.44
N LEU A 216 -13.86 -24.39 11.42
CA LEU A 216 -14.17 -24.68 12.82
C LEU A 216 -15.68 -24.70 13.06
N LYS A 217 -16.44 -23.73 12.55
CA LYS A 217 -17.90 -23.63 12.73
C LYS A 217 -18.67 -24.77 12.08
N GLU A 218 -18.13 -25.30 11.00
CA GLU A 218 -18.70 -26.42 10.25
C GLU A 218 -18.22 -27.79 10.78
N ASP A 219 -17.54 -27.83 11.93
CA ASP A 219 -16.95 -29.02 12.53
C ASP A 219 -15.98 -29.80 11.60
N CYS A 220 -15.42 -29.14 10.57
CA CYS A 220 -14.43 -29.72 9.66
C CYS A 220 -13.05 -29.89 10.30
N ILE A 221 -12.74 -29.06 11.31
CA ILE A 221 -11.49 -29.13 12.08
C ILE A 221 -11.76 -29.01 13.58
N SER A 222 -10.87 -29.55 14.39
CA SER A 222 -10.94 -29.42 15.85
C SER A 222 -10.53 -28.02 16.32
N GLN A 223 -10.93 -27.65 17.55
CA GLN A 223 -10.46 -26.42 18.21
C GLN A 223 -8.92 -26.33 18.24
N GLY A 224 -8.24 -27.42 18.58
CA GLY A 224 -6.76 -27.44 18.59
C GLY A 224 -6.14 -27.21 17.22
N LYS A 225 -6.75 -27.75 16.13
CA LYS A 225 -6.28 -27.50 14.76
C LYS A 225 -6.54 -26.04 14.34
N TYR A 226 -7.65 -25.46 14.73
CA TYR A 226 -7.91 -24.05 14.51
C TYR A 226 -6.90 -23.13 15.19
N GLU A 227 -6.57 -23.41 16.46
CA GLU A 227 -5.54 -22.67 17.20
C GLU A 227 -4.15 -22.80 16.55
N GLU A 228 -3.77 -23.99 16.10
CA GLU A 228 -2.55 -24.22 15.32
C GLU A 228 -2.51 -23.35 14.06
N LEU A 229 -3.59 -23.34 13.26
CA LEU A 229 -3.68 -22.50 12.04
C LEU A 229 -3.55 -21.00 12.34
N LEU A 230 -4.11 -20.53 13.46
CA LEU A 230 -3.97 -19.14 13.87
C LEU A 230 -2.54 -18.80 14.34
N LEU A 231 -1.87 -19.72 15.05
CA LEU A 231 -0.49 -19.53 15.47
C LEU A 231 0.45 -19.51 14.26
N ASP A 232 0.26 -20.39 13.29
CA ASP A 232 1.00 -20.40 12.01
C ASP A 232 0.78 -19.10 11.22
N ALA A 233 -0.39 -18.48 11.37
CA ALA A 233 -0.74 -17.19 10.79
C ALA A 233 -0.25 -15.98 11.63
N PHE A 234 0.56 -16.18 12.66
CA PHE A 234 1.02 -15.13 13.58
C PHE A 234 -0.12 -14.38 14.28
N ARG A 235 -1.23 -15.07 14.59
CA ARG A 235 -2.44 -14.52 15.19
C ARG A 235 -2.68 -15.06 16.60
N ALA A 236 -1.62 -15.16 17.41
CA ALA A 236 -1.72 -15.49 18.84
C ALA A 236 -2.71 -14.56 19.59
N ASP A 237 -2.86 -13.31 19.12
CA ASP A 237 -3.83 -12.34 19.64
C ASP A 237 -5.29 -12.82 19.60
N ILE A 238 -5.64 -13.74 18.70
CA ILE A 238 -6.98 -14.35 18.61
C ILE A 238 -7.09 -15.54 19.58
N VAL A 239 -6.04 -16.37 19.66
CA VAL A 239 -6.01 -17.54 20.56
C VAL A 239 -6.09 -17.12 22.02
N ASP A 240 -5.28 -16.14 22.43
CA ASP A 240 -5.23 -15.64 23.80
C ASP A 240 -6.54 -15.01 24.27
N ARG A 241 -7.29 -14.36 23.38
CA ARG A 241 -8.61 -13.78 23.71
C ARG A 241 -9.66 -14.83 24.07
N LYS A 242 -9.62 -16.02 23.46
CA LYS A 242 -10.57 -17.11 23.76
C LYS A 242 -10.25 -17.82 25.08
N SER A 243 -9.05 -17.66 25.63
CA SER A 243 -8.64 -18.22 26.93
C SER A 243 -9.14 -17.40 28.13
N VAL A 244 -9.74 -16.23 27.92
CA VAL A 244 -10.14 -15.27 28.96
C VAL A 244 -11.68 -15.22 29.15
N VAL A 245 -12.42 -16.07 28.44
CA VAL A 245 -13.88 -16.26 28.58
C VAL A 245 -14.15 -17.65 29.13
#